data_fd092398fc5b07285db7995ebaa88964
#
_entry.id   fd092398fc5b07285db7995ebaa88964
#
_cell.length_a   1.000
_cell.length_b   1.000
_cell.length_c   1.000
_cell.angle_alpha   90.00
_cell.angle_beta   90.00
_cell.angle_gamma   90.00
#
_symmetry.space_group_name_H-M   'P 1'
#
loop_
_entity.id
_entity.type
_entity.pdbx_description
1 polymer ?
#
loop_
_entity_poly.entity_id
_entity_poly.type
_entity_poly.pdbx_seq_one_letter_code
_entity_poly.pdbx_strand_id
1 'polypeptide(L)'
;TGHQHTIFVDLQERLTSKEAVEKAKAAGAKGFKLVGCTCVGQDLQLRGAHYTEVFDGHAGNNYSSEAVLATGGIDAVLSEFNCTLPGIEPICEELKIKQICLDDVAKKANAELKPYVFEDREKQSEEIIDEIVAAYKERRGNVPMNLLPEHGNDNTLTGVSEGSLKEFLGGNWQPLVDLIVSGD
;
A
#
# COMPACT_ATOMS: atom_id res chain seq x y z
N THR A 1 -4.27 0.33 -1.60
CA THR A 1 -4.95 0.91 -2.73
C THR A 1 -6.46 0.67 -2.61
N GLY A 2 -7.37 1.45 -2.49
CA GLY A 2 -8.79 1.53 -2.65
C GLY A 2 -9.70 0.76 -1.69
N HIS A 3 -10.58 -0.11 -2.19
CA HIS A 3 -11.73 -0.64 -1.44
C HIS A 3 -11.81 -2.17 -1.34
N GLN A 4 -10.87 -2.90 -1.91
CA GLN A 4 -10.91 -4.36 -1.93
C GLN A 4 -10.20 -4.97 -0.70
N HIS A 5 -10.68 -4.65 0.49
CA HIS A 5 -10.08 -5.07 1.76
C HIS A 5 -9.89 -6.58 1.90
N THR A 6 -10.87 -7.36 1.49
CA THR A 6 -10.84 -8.82 1.63
C THR A 6 -9.67 -9.45 0.88
N ILE A 7 -9.40 -8.97 -0.34
CA ILE A 7 -8.28 -9.45 -1.17
C ILE A 7 -6.95 -9.17 -0.49
N PHE A 8 -6.77 -7.94 -0.01
CA PHE A 8 -5.51 -7.55 0.61
C PHE A 8 -5.25 -8.23 1.95
N VAL A 9 -6.29 -8.51 2.72
CA VAL A 9 -6.17 -9.29 3.96
C VAL A 9 -5.74 -10.74 3.64
N ASP A 10 -6.41 -11.38 2.68
CA ASP A 10 -6.07 -12.74 2.25
C ASP A 10 -4.62 -12.81 1.71
N LEU A 11 -4.25 -11.89 0.82
CA LEU A 11 -2.91 -11.85 0.27
C LEU A 11 -1.85 -11.58 1.35
N GLN A 12 -2.12 -10.69 2.28
CA GLN A 12 -1.20 -10.41 3.39
C GLN A 12 -0.97 -11.65 4.24
N GLU A 13 -2.02 -12.40 4.55
CA GLU A 13 -1.90 -13.66 5.27
C GLU A 13 -1.03 -14.67 4.52
N ARG A 14 -1.23 -14.79 3.20
CA ARG A 14 -0.45 -15.69 2.36
C ARG A 14 1.02 -15.29 2.24
N LEU A 15 1.33 -14.00 2.24
CA LEU A 15 2.71 -13.50 2.25
C LEU A 15 3.47 -13.87 3.53
N THR A 16 2.77 -14.21 4.62
CA THR A 16 3.38 -14.72 5.85
C THR A 16 3.58 -16.22 5.85
N SER A 17 3.03 -16.93 4.86
CA SER A 17 3.15 -18.38 4.77
C SER A 17 4.60 -18.81 4.64
N LYS A 18 4.89 -20.01 5.16
CA LYS A 18 6.23 -20.57 5.10
C LYS A 18 6.70 -20.74 3.66
N GLU A 19 5.80 -21.19 2.78
CA GLU A 19 6.06 -21.40 1.36
C GLU A 19 6.43 -20.08 0.66
N ALA A 20 5.68 -19.02 0.89
CA ALA A 20 5.96 -17.70 0.31
C ALA A 20 7.31 -17.16 0.80
N VAL A 21 7.57 -17.25 2.10
CA VAL A 21 8.85 -16.81 2.68
C VAL A 21 10.03 -17.62 2.14
N GLU A 22 9.89 -18.92 1.94
CA GLU A 22 10.92 -19.76 1.33
C GLU A 22 11.17 -19.39 -0.15
N LYS A 23 10.12 -19.08 -0.92
CA LYS A 23 10.24 -18.55 -2.29
C LYS A 23 11.04 -17.23 -2.31
N ALA A 24 10.75 -16.30 -1.40
CA ALA A 24 11.47 -15.05 -1.29
C ALA A 24 12.96 -15.28 -0.93
N LYS A 25 13.24 -16.15 0.03
CA LYS A 25 14.60 -16.51 0.43
C LYS A 25 15.38 -17.17 -0.69
N ALA A 26 14.76 -18.06 -1.45
CA ALA A 26 15.38 -18.69 -2.63
C ALA A 26 15.73 -17.65 -3.72
N ALA A 27 15.02 -16.53 -3.77
CA ALA A 27 15.35 -15.40 -4.63
C ALA A 27 16.44 -14.49 -4.05
N GLY A 28 16.87 -14.71 -2.82
CA GLY A 28 17.85 -13.91 -2.10
C GLY A 28 17.28 -12.72 -1.33
N ALA A 29 15.97 -12.68 -1.14
CA ALA A 29 15.31 -11.73 -0.24
C ALA A 29 15.24 -12.28 1.19
N LYS A 30 14.94 -11.42 2.16
CA LYS A 30 14.73 -11.83 3.55
C LYS A 30 13.30 -12.30 3.82
N GLY A 31 12.36 -11.88 2.99
CA GLY A 31 10.93 -12.11 3.09
C GLY A 31 10.18 -11.05 2.31
N PHE A 32 8.93 -10.85 2.63
CA PHE A 32 8.09 -9.81 2.05
C PHE A 32 7.91 -8.64 3.00
N LYS A 33 7.76 -7.44 2.43
CA LYS A 33 7.33 -6.24 3.12
C LYS A 33 6.18 -5.62 2.34
N LEU A 34 5.10 -5.33 3.02
CA LEU A 34 3.91 -4.71 2.47
C LEU A 34 3.80 -3.29 3.00
N VAL A 35 3.84 -2.34 2.11
CA VAL A 35 3.59 -0.93 2.42
C VAL A 35 2.19 -0.60 1.95
N GLY A 36 1.32 -0.27 2.89
CA GLY A 36 -0.04 0.16 2.61
C GLY A 36 -0.08 1.57 2.03
N CYS A 37 -1.05 1.82 1.20
CA CYS A 37 -1.30 3.16 0.66
C CYS A 37 -2.81 3.36 0.51
N THR A 38 -3.27 4.60 0.68
CA THR A 38 -4.68 4.97 0.56
C THR A 38 -5.62 4.24 1.52
N CYS A 39 -6.90 4.08 1.18
CA CYS A 39 -7.92 3.49 2.08
C CYS A 39 -7.63 2.04 2.47
N VAL A 40 -7.20 1.21 1.54
CA VAL A 40 -6.85 -0.19 1.84
C VAL A 40 -5.64 -0.27 2.77
N GLY A 41 -4.62 0.53 2.52
CA GLY A 41 -3.46 0.59 3.40
C GLY A 41 -3.82 1.05 4.81
N GLN A 42 -4.74 1.99 4.92
CA GLN A 42 -5.25 2.45 6.21
C GLN A 42 -6.04 1.36 6.92
N ASP A 43 -6.92 0.64 6.21
CA ASP A 43 -7.68 -0.46 6.79
C ASP A 43 -6.75 -1.60 7.26
N LEU A 44 -5.75 -1.96 6.48
CA LEU A 44 -4.73 -2.93 6.86
C LEU A 44 -3.97 -2.49 8.11
N GLN A 45 -3.63 -1.21 8.22
CA GLN A 45 -2.96 -0.66 9.39
C GLN A 45 -3.83 -0.76 10.64
N LEU A 46 -5.12 -0.46 10.54
CA LEU A 46 -6.06 -0.58 11.66
C LEU A 46 -6.25 -2.04 12.11
N ARG A 47 -6.17 -2.97 11.18
CA ARG A 47 -6.24 -4.41 11.45
C ARG A 47 -4.86 -5.03 11.72
N GLY A 48 -3.80 -4.28 11.50
CA GLY A 48 -2.42 -4.75 11.33
C GLY A 48 -1.71 -5.27 12.56
N ALA A 49 -2.30 -5.19 13.75
CA ALA A 49 -1.68 -5.74 14.95
C ALA A 49 -1.35 -7.24 14.84
N HIS A 50 -2.05 -7.97 13.97
CA HIS A 50 -1.85 -9.39 13.71
C HIS A 50 -0.85 -9.70 12.59
N TYR A 51 -0.43 -8.69 11.83
CA TYR A 51 0.34 -8.87 10.59
C TYR A 51 1.63 -8.03 10.55
N THR A 52 2.14 -7.64 11.70
CA THR A 52 3.30 -6.75 11.84
C THR A 52 4.58 -7.27 11.20
N GLU A 53 4.70 -8.58 10.96
CA GLU A 53 5.89 -9.16 10.32
C GLU A 53 6.02 -8.80 8.84
N VAL A 54 4.89 -8.64 8.14
CA VAL A 54 4.84 -8.33 6.71
C VAL A 54 4.46 -6.87 6.48
N PHE A 55 3.48 -6.35 7.22
CA PHE A 55 3.03 -4.98 7.06
C PHE A 55 3.99 -4.00 7.73
N ASP A 56 4.66 -3.20 6.91
CA ASP A 56 5.76 -2.32 7.35
C ASP A 56 5.30 -0.89 7.64
N GLY A 57 4.08 -0.54 7.25
CA GLY A 57 3.50 0.77 7.51
C GLY A 57 2.64 1.32 6.38
N HIS A 58 2.24 2.55 6.54
CA HIS A 58 1.36 3.25 5.61
C HIS A 58 2.07 4.43 4.95
N ALA A 59 2.10 4.45 3.62
CA ALA A 59 2.76 5.46 2.81
C ALA A 59 1.90 6.73 2.56
N GLY A 60 0.78 6.86 3.25
CA GLY A 60 -0.10 8.01 3.11
C GLY A 60 -1.12 7.88 1.97
N ASN A 61 -1.35 8.98 1.31
CA ASN A 61 -2.33 9.05 0.22
C ASN A 61 -1.73 8.67 -1.14
N ASN A 62 -2.54 8.78 -2.18
CA ASN A 62 -2.13 8.48 -3.55
C ASN A 62 -0.98 9.37 -4.07
N TYR A 63 -0.84 10.60 -3.63
CA TYR A 63 0.28 11.47 -4.02
C TYR A 63 1.59 11.07 -3.34
N SER A 64 1.54 10.73 -2.06
CA SER A 64 2.75 10.28 -1.34
C SER A 64 3.21 8.90 -1.81
N SER A 65 2.32 8.07 -2.40
CA SER A 65 2.72 6.79 -2.99
C SER A 65 3.69 6.97 -4.17
N GLU A 66 3.54 8.02 -4.96
CA GLU A 66 4.49 8.33 -6.04
C GLU A 66 5.90 8.56 -5.49
N ALA A 67 6.02 9.32 -4.40
CA ALA A 67 7.31 9.55 -3.75
C ALA A 67 7.93 8.25 -3.21
N VAL A 68 7.13 7.37 -2.63
CA VAL A 68 7.61 6.06 -2.16
C VAL A 68 8.09 5.18 -3.33
N LEU A 69 7.36 5.15 -4.43
CA LEU A 69 7.78 4.42 -5.64
C LEU A 69 9.07 4.99 -6.22
N ALA A 70 9.21 6.31 -6.25
CA ALA A 70 10.40 7.00 -6.76
C ALA A 70 11.67 6.70 -5.95
N THR A 71 11.57 6.16 -4.74
CA THR A 71 12.74 5.67 -4.00
C THR A 71 13.42 4.47 -4.65
N GLY A 72 12.71 3.74 -5.51
CA GLY A 72 13.18 2.48 -6.09
C GLY A 72 13.11 1.28 -5.15
N GLY A 73 12.64 1.47 -3.92
CA GLY A 73 12.57 0.43 -2.89
C GLY A 73 11.38 -0.53 -3.01
N ILE A 74 10.46 -0.29 -3.94
CA ILE A 74 9.27 -1.10 -4.15
C ILE A 74 9.44 -1.99 -5.38
N ASP A 75 9.21 -3.28 -5.25
CA ASP A 75 9.33 -4.25 -6.35
C ASP A 75 8.05 -4.41 -7.16
N ALA A 76 6.91 -4.34 -6.50
CA ALA A 76 5.61 -4.48 -7.16
C ALA A 76 4.55 -3.57 -6.54
N VAL A 77 3.63 -3.12 -7.37
CA VAL A 77 2.42 -2.40 -6.97
C VAL A 77 1.22 -3.27 -7.26
N LEU A 78 0.41 -3.47 -6.25
CA LEU A 78 -0.91 -4.07 -6.39
C LEU A 78 -1.93 -2.95 -6.44
N SER A 79 -2.57 -2.80 -7.58
CA SER A 79 -3.55 -1.74 -7.82
C SER A 79 -4.94 -2.30 -8.02
N GLU A 80 -5.93 -1.46 -7.85
CA GLU A 80 -7.32 -1.76 -8.13
C GLU A 80 -8.01 -0.50 -8.69
N PHE A 81 -9.33 -0.53 -8.83
CA PHE A 81 -10.08 0.54 -9.50
C PHE A 81 -10.01 1.91 -8.82
N ASN A 82 -9.68 1.98 -7.54
CA ASN A 82 -9.79 3.21 -6.77
C ASN A 82 -8.43 3.71 -6.26
N CYS A 83 -8.29 5.02 -6.19
CA CYS A 83 -7.15 5.72 -5.62
C CYS A 83 -5.78 5.40 -6.23
N THR A 84 -5.73 4.76 -7.38
CA THR A 84 -4.48 4.53 -8.12
C THR A 84 -4.33 5.61 -9.20
N LEU A 85 -3.37 6.50 -9.03
CA LEU A 85 -3.13 7.59 -9.97
C LEU A 85 -2.41 7.12 -11.23
N PRO A 86 -2.70 7.71 -12.40
CA PRO A 86 -1.95 7.46 -13.63
C PRO A 86 -0.47 7.83 -13.52
N GLY A 87 -0.10 8.77 -12.66
CA GLY A 87 1.28 9.23 -12.44
C GLY A 87 2.25 8.15 -12.00
N ILE A 88 1.77 7.02 -11.48
CA ILE A 88 2.66 5.90 -11.14
C ILE A 88 3.18 5.14 -12.38
N GLU A 89 2.50 5.22 -13.53
CA GLU A 89 2.91 4.47 -14.73
C GLU A 89 4.34 4.78 -15.17
N PRO A 90 4.72 6.05 -15.41
CA PRO A 90 6.08 6.38 -15.83
C PRO A 90 7.13 6.03 -14.78
N ILE A 91 6.80 6.16 -13.49
CA ILE A 91 7.72 5.79 -12.41
C ILE A 91 7.95 4.28 -12.39
N CYS A 92 6.88 3.51 -12.53
CA CYS A 92 6.97 2.05 -12.56
C CYS A 92 7.72 1.56 -13.81
N GLU A 93 7.54 2.20 -14.95
CA GLU A 93 8.26 1.86 -16.18
C GLU A 93 9.77 2.15 -16.04
N GLU A 94 10.13 3.34 -15.61
CA GLU A 94 11.53 3.75 -15.43
C GLU A 94 12.26 2.88 -14.41
N LEU A 95 11.61 2.58 -13.28
CA LEU A 95 12.19 1.81 -12.19
C LEU A 95 11.87 0.31 -12.28
N LYS A 96 11.28 -0.15 -13.38
CA LYS A 96 10.91 -1.56 -13.62
C LYS A 96 10.06 -2.16 -12.49
N ILE A 97 9.22 -1.35 -11.87
CA ILE A 97 8.30 -1.80 -10.83
C ILE A 97 7.16 -2.57 -11.49
N LYS A 98 6.94 -3.81 -11.09
CA LYS A 98 5.84 -4.61 -11.60
C LYS A 98 4.51 -4.01 -11.16
N GLN A 99 3.60 -3.78 -12.10
CA GLN A 99 2.24 -3.35 -11.81
C GLN A 99 1.26 -4.49 -12.07
N ILE A 100 0.54 -4.90 -11.04
CA ILE A 100 -0.50 -5.92 -11.09
C ILE A 100 -1.82 -5.25 -10.71
N CYS A 101 -2.78 -5.27 -11.62
CA CYS A 101 -4.11 -4.74 -11.38
C CYS A 101 -5.07 -5.88 -11.04
N LEU A 102 -5.71 -5.78 -9.88
CA LEU A 102 -6.56 -6.83 -9.33
C LEU A 102 -8.02 -6.75 -9.81
N ASP A 103 -8.34 -5.75 -10.62
CA ASP A 103 -9.64 -5.62 -11.29
C ASP A 103 -9.50 -4.99 -12.67
N ASP A 104 -10.57 -5.03 -13.46
CA ASP A 104 -10.60 -4.58 -14.85
C ASP A 104 -11.15 -3.16 -15.03
N VAL A 105 -11.62 -2.51 -13.97
CA VAL A 105 -12.31 -1.22 -14.06
C VAL A 105 -11.35 -0.08 -14.36
N ALA A 106 -10.20 -0.06 -13.72
CA ALA A 106 -9.24 1.04 -13.83
C ALA A 106 -7.79 0.55 -14.06
N LYS A 107 -7.65 -0.44 -14.93
CA LYS A 107 -6.33 -0.95 -15.31
C LYS A 107 -5.48 0.15 -15.96
N LYS A 108 -4.26 0.32 -15.46
CA LYS A 108 -3.26 1.19 -16.08
C LYS A 108 -2.68 0.54 -17.34
N ALA A 109 -2.18 1.35 -18.28
CA ALA A 109 -1.74 0.87 -19.59
C ALA A 109 -0.65 -0.21 -19.50
N ASN A 110 0.33 -0.01 -18.62
CA ASN A 110 1.47 -0.92 -18.40
C ASN A 110 1.26 -1.91 -17.24
N ALA A 111 0.05 -2.01 -16.68
CA ALA A 111 -0.27 -2.96 -15.63
C ALA A 111 -0.72 -4.30 -16.21
N GLU A 112 -0.30 -5.38 -15.59
CA GLU A 112 -0.85 -6.71 -15.87
C GLU A 112 -2.19 -6.88 -15.15
N LEU A 113 -3.20 -7.33 -15.88
CA LEU A 113 -4.53 -7.55 -15.32
C LEU A 113 -4.63 -8.96 -14.75
N LYS A 114 -4.87 -9.04 -13.45
CA LYS A 114 -5.16 -10.28 -12.72
C LYS A 114 -6.38 -10.09 -11.83
N PRO A 115 -7.58 -10.15 -12.39
CA PRO A 115 -8.79 -9.98 -11.61
C PRO A 115 -8.85 -11.03 -10.50
N TYR A 116 -9.03 -10.56 -9.28
CA TYR A 116 -9.07 -11.44 -8.12
C TYR A 116 -10.47 -11.97 -7.90
N VAL A 117 -10.63 -13.27 -8.06
CA VAL A 117 -11.88 -13.99 -7.86
C VAL A 117 -11.77 -14.84 -6.60
N PHE A 118 -12.74 -14.71 -5.71
CA PHE A 118 -12.68 -15.34 -4.39
C PHE A 118 -12.55 -16.88 -4.46
N GLU A 119 -13.21 -17.50 -5.42
CA GLU A 119 -13.18 -18.95 -5.64
C GLU A 119 -11.79 -19.47 -6.02
N ASP A 120 -11.04 -18.66 -6.77
CA ASP A 120 -9.69 -19.01 -7.26
C ASP A 120 -8.56 -18.34 -6.45
N ARG A 121 -8.88 -17.71 -5.32
CA ARG A 121 -7.96 -16.85 -4.55
C ARG A 121 -6.63 -17.52 -4.19
N GLU A 122 -6.63 -18.83 -3.92
CA GLU A 122 -5.41 -19.56 -3.57
C GLU A 122 -4.41 -19.57 -4.72
N LYS A 123 -4.87 -20.00 -5.88
CA LYS A 123 -4.06 -20.05 -7.10
C LYS A 123 -3.61 -18.64 -7.52
N GLN A 124 -4.54 -17.69 -7.50
CA GLN A 124 -4.24 -16.30 -7.88
C GLN A 124 -3.23 -15.65 -6.95
N SER A 125 -3.32 -15.91 -5.65
CA SER A 125 -2.33 -15.41 -4.68
C SER A 125 -0.95 -16.01 -4.92
N GLU A 126 -0.86 -17.28 -5.25
CA GLU A 126 0.42 -17.93 -5.58
C GLU A 126 1.03 -17.31 -6.86
N GLU A 127 0.23 -17.10 -7.89
CA GLU A 127 0.68 -16.45 -9.11
C GLU A 127 1.19 -15.02 -8.85
N ILE A 128 0.47 -14.24 -8.02
CA ILE A 128 0.88 -12.89 -7.63
C ILE A 128 2.19 -12.94 -6.85
N ILE A 129 2.34 -13.86 -5.91
CA ILE A 129 3.58 -14.03 -5.12
C ILE A 129 4.76 -14.38 -6.04
N ASP A 130 4.56 -15.28 -6.99
CA ASP A 130 5.61 -15.67 -7.94
C ASP A 130 6.04 -14.47 -8.82
N GLU A 131 5.11 -13.63 -9.23
CA GLU A 131 5.43 -12.41 -9.98
C GLU A 131 6.16 -11.36 -9.15
N ILE A 132 5.78 -11.17 -7.90
CA ILE A 132 6.50 -10.27 -6.99
C ILE A 132 7.94 -10.76 -6.80
N VAL A 133 8.14 -12.05 -6.61
CA VAL A 133 9.48 -12.66 -6.49
C VAL A 133 10.28 -12.51 -7.79
N ALA A 134 9.64 -12.68 -8.94
CA ALA A 134 10.28 -12.47 -10.23
C ALA A 134 10.71 -11.01 -10.43
N ALA A 135 9.83 -10.05 -10.09
CA ALA A 135 10.13 -8.63 -10.15
C ALA A 135 11.33 -8.26 -9.24
N TYR A 136 11.38 -8.78 -8.03
CA TYR A 136 12.52 -8.59 -7.14
C TYR A 136 13.83 -9.10 -7.77
N LYS A 137 13.83 -10.28 -8.37
CA LYS A 137 15.03 -10.84 -9.03
C LYS A 137 15.51 -9.97 -10.19
N GLU A 138 14.58 -9.48 -11.00
CA GLU A 138 14.90 -8.64 -12.15
C GLU A 138 15.49 -7.29 -11.72
N ARG A 139 14.92 -6.71 -10.67
CA ARG A 139 15.28 -5.37 -10.18
C ARG A 139 16.53 -5.34 -9.33
N ARG A 140 16.83 -6.42 -8.63
CA ARG A 140 17.94 -6.49 -7.69
C ARG A 140 19.28 -6.17 -8.34
N GLY A 141 19.89 -5.05 -7.93
CA GLY A 141 21.17 -4.57 -8.47
C GLY A 141 21.07 -3.89 -9.84
N ASN A 142 19.90 -3.86 -10.47
CA ASN A 142 19.66 -3.26 -11.79
C ASN A 142 18.92 -1.92 -11.74
N VAL A 143 18.38 -1.58 -10.59
CA VAL A 143 17.59 -0.35 -10.40
C VAL A 143 18.25 0.49 -9.32
N PRO A 144 18.41 1.82 -9.52
CA PRO A 144 18.94 2.69 -8.50
C PRO A 144 17.95 2.79 -7.33
N MET A 145 18.49 2.82 -6.13
CA MET A 145 17.72 3.09 -4.92
C MET A 145 18.08 4.49 -4.42
N ASN A 146 17.07 5.35 -4.38
CA ASN A 146 17.19 6.71 -3.88
C ASN A 146 16.73 6.74 -2.41
N LEU A 147 17.55 6.17 -1.54
CA LEU A 147 17.26 6.18 -0.11
C LEU A 147 17.43 7.60 0.41
N LEU A 148 16.40 8.13 1.01
CA LEU A 148 16.48 9.36 1.79
C LEU A 148 17.31 9.08 3.05
N PRO A 149 18.13 10.06 3.53
CA PRO A 149 18.81 9.91 4.80
C PRO A 149 17.77 9.66 5.91
N GLU A 150 18.10 8.80 6.85
CA GLU A 150 17.28 8.57 8.02
C GLU A 150 17.07 9.89 8.79
N HIS A 151 15.93 10.48 8.58
CA HIS A 151 15.43 11.54 9.44
C HIS A 151 14.39 10.89 10.35
N GLY A 152 14.83 10.49 11.53
CA GLY A 152 13.95 9.90 12.52
C GLY A 152 12.90 10.89 12.99
N ASN A 153 11.70 10.75 12.48
CA ASN A 153 10.52 11.18 13.20
C ASN A 153 10.00 9.95 13.94
N ASP A 154 10.52 9.71 15.10
CA ASP A 154 10.15 8.55 15.92
C ASP A 154 8.71 8.64 16.44
N ASN A 155 8.09 9.80 16.36
CA ASN A 155 6.72 10.01 16.80
C ASN A 155 5.92 10.79 15.75
N THR A 156 4.94 10.15 15.16
CA THR A 156 3.94 10.81 14.32
C THR A 156 2.63 10.93 15.11
N LEU A 157 2.16 12.16 15.29
CA LEU A 157 0.81 12.41 15.79
C LEU A 157 -0.18 12.04 14.69
N THR A 158 -0.94 10.98 14.91
CA THR A 158 -2.03 10.58 14.04
C THR A 158 -3.37 10.90 14.69
N GLY A 159 -4.09 11.82 14.08
CA GLY A 159 -5.40 12.24 14.55
C GLY A 159 -5.35 13.40 15.56
N VAL A 160 -6.51 13.94 15.83
CA VAL A 160 -6.72 15.08 16.74
C VAL A 160 -7.79 14.68 17.74
N SER A 161 -7.50 14.83 19.03
CA SER A 161 -8.52 14.61 20.07
C SER A 161 -9.57 15.73 20.04
N GLU A 162 -10.75 15.46 20.55
CA GLU A 162 -11.80 16.48 20.71
C GLU A 162 -11.28 17.69 21.53
N GLY A 163 -10.50 17.42 22.57
CA GLY A 163 -9.89 18.48 23.38
C GLY A 163 -8.92 19.36 22.59
N SER A 164 -8.05 18.74 21.80
CA SER A 164 -7.11 19.47 20.94
C SER A 164 -7.82 20.26 19.85
N LEU A 165 -8.90 19.72 19.29
CA LEU A 165 -9.72 20.45 18.30
C LEU A 165 -10.40 21.67 18.93
N LYS A 166 -10.95 21.54 20.12
CA LYS A 166 -11.55 22.65 20.87
C LYS A 166 -10.52 23.75 21.18
N GLU A 167 -9.32 23.36 21.57
CA GLU A 167 -8.21 24.29 21.83
C GLU A 167 -7.76 25.00 20.53
N PHE A 168 -7.57 24.26 19.45
CA PHE A 168 -7.22 24.82 18.15
C PHE A 168 -8.26 25.83 17.64
N LEU A 169 -9.54 25.56 17.82
CA LEU A 169 -10.63 26.49 17.48
C LEU A 169 -10.77 27.66 18.47
N GLY A 170 -9.88 27.77 19.44
CA GLY A 170 -9.88 28.85 20.42
C GLY A 170 -11.13 28.89 21.31
N GLY A 171 -11.76 27.74 21.50
CA GLY A 171 -13.03 27.65 22.23
C GLY A 171 -14.26 28.15 21.47
N ASN A 172 -14.09 28.68 20.27
CA ASN A 172 -15.17 29.25 19.46
C ASN A 172 -15.73 28.22 18.46
N TRP A 173 -16.09 27.05 18.93
CA TRP A 173 -16.67 25.98 18.13
C TRP A 173 -18.22 26.01 18.08
N GLN A 174 -18.85 26.86 18.90
CA GLN A 174 -20.32 26.99 18.95
C GLN A 174 -20.95 27.34 17.59
N PRO A 175 -20.39 28.24 16.78
CA PRO A 175 -20.93 28.52 15.44
C PRO A 175 -20.97 27.28 14.53
N LEU A 176 -20.01 26.39 14.67
CA LEU A 176 -19.98 25.14 13.90
C LEU A 176 -21.10 24.18 14.36
N VAL A 177 -21.30 24.09 15.69
CA VAL A 177 -22.41 23.31 16.24
C VAL A 177 -23.76 23.87 15.81
N ASP A 178 -23.89 25.17 15.83
CA ASP A 178 -25.13 25.85 15.43
C ASP A 178 -25.47 25.59 13.96
N LEU A 179 -24.46 25.61 13.06
CA LEU A 179 -24.59 25.23 11.65
C LEU A 179 -25.05 23.79 11.48
N ILE A 180 -24.45 22.86 12.22
CA ILE A 180 -24.82 21.43 12.15
C ILE A 180 -26.24 21.22 12.66
N VAL A 181 -26.62 21.91 13.72
CA VAL A 181 -27.94 21.80 14.33
C VAL A 181 -29.02 22.47 13.47
N SER A 182 -28.71 23.58 12.80
CA SER A 182 -29.63 24.24 11.88
C SER A 182 -29.86 23.45 10.58
N GLY A 183 -28.94 22.57 10.24
CA GLY A 183 -29.03 21.78 9.03
C GLY A 183 -28.64 22.55 7.75
N ASP A 184 -27.90 23.64 7.91
CA ASP A 184 -27.34 24.44 6.80
C ASP A 184 -26.02 23.87 6.26
#